data_db6434b285f0da5512af351f1e4a02eb
#
_entry.id   db6434b285f0da5512af351f1e4a02eb
#
_cell.length_a   1.000
_cell.length_b   1.000
_cell.length_c   1.000
_cell.angle_alpha   90.00
_cell.angle_beta   90.00
_cell.angle_gamma   90.00
#
_symmetry.space_group_name_H-M   'P 1'
#
loop_
_entity.id
_entity.type
_entity.pdbx_description
1 polymer ?
#
loop_
_entity_poly.entity_id
_entity_poly.type
_entity_poly.pdbx_seq_one_letter_code
_entity_poly.pdbx_strand_id
1 'polypeptide(L)'
;NDVFYRNFMIYQALLLCSLAIYAIGRSYGYVSRLNETQTLLTIAGLFGVSFLFYQFKQFIYFIMGVIMDDHFKYKLWKTSYNAIIGLWGVVLYLPVLWLSFVETYTATPTILFIISYILCRFAIIYKTIRIFYKKNNDLFYLSLYLCGQEILPLVFLYEGLTYLYNFIETSTLWH
;
A
#
# COMPACT_ATOMS: atom_id res chain seq x y z
N ASN A 1 14.73 -18.15 -10.80
CA ASN A 1 14.46 -18.11 -9.36
C ASN A 1 14.25 -16.70 -8.81
N ASP A 2 14.98 -15.69 -9.28
CA ASP A 2 14.90 -14.31 -8.75
C ASP A 2 13.52 -13.65 -8.94
N VAL A 3 12.81 -13.98 -10.02
CA VAL A 3 11.46 -13.47 -10.28
C VAL A 3 10.45 -14.02 -9.27
N PHE A 4 10.58 -15.28 -8.90
CA PHE A 4 9.72 -15.94 -7.92
C PHE A 4 9.88 -15.31 -6.54
N TYR A 5 11.11 -15.16 -6.06
CA TYR A 5 11.40 -14.52 -4.76
C TYR A 5 10.89 -13.08 -4.71
N ARG A 6 11.07 -12.33 -5.78
CA ARG A 6 10.59 -10.93 -5.87
C ARG A 6 9.08 -10.84 -5.80
N ASN A 7 8.37 -11.69 -6.54
CA ASN A 7 6.90 -11.72 -6.49
C ASN A 7 6.40 -12.16 -5.12
N PHE A 8 7.03 -13.16 -4.51
CA PHE A 8 6.71 -13.62 -3.17
C PHE A 8 6.82 -12.48 -2.14
N MET A 9 7.92 -11.71 -2.16
CA MET A 9 8.11 -10.57 -1.27
C MET A 9 7.03 -9.50 -1.43
N ILE A 10 6.55 -9.27 -2.65
CA ILE A 10 5.47 -8.30 -2.91
C ILE A 10 4.14 -8.80 -2.33
N TYR A 11 3.76 -10.04 -2.59
CA TYR A 11 2.53 -10.62 -2.06
C TYR A 11 2.53 -10.66 -0.53
N GLN A 12 3.67 -11.00 0.06
CA GLN A 12 3.87 -10.96 1.51
C GLN A 12 3.68 -9.54 2.06
N ALA A 13 4.26 -8.51 1.42
CA ALA A 13 4.10 -7.12 1.83
C ALA A 13 2.62 -6.66 1.76
N LEU A 14 1.91 -7.02 0.70
CA LEU A 14 0.49 -6.72 0.53
C LEU A 14 -0.37 -7.41 1.60
N LEU A 15 -0.08 -8.67 1.91
CA LEU A 15 -0.80 -9.42 2.94
C LEU A 15 -0.56 -8.82 4.33
N LEU A 16 0.67 -8.47 4.66
CA LEU A 16 1.00 -7.81 5.92
C LEU A 16 0.38 -6.43 6.04
N CYS A 17 0.31 -5.68 4.95
CA CYS A 17 -0.38 -4.39 4.90
C CYS A 17 -1.87 -4.56 5.19
N SER A 18 -2.54 -5.54 4.59
CA SER A 18 -3.96 -5.82 4.84
C SER A 18 -4.22 -6.27 6.28
N LEU A 19 -3.35 -7.10 6.84
CA LEU A 19 -3.43 -7.51 8.24
C LEU A 19 -3.21 -6.34 9.19
N ALA A 20 -2.28 -5.45 8.91
CA ALA A 20 -2.03 -4.24 9.71
C ALA A 20 -3.26 -3.31 9.70
N ILE A 21 -3.84 -3.05 8.54
CA ILE A 21 -5.04 -2.22 8.40
C ILE A 21 -6.22 -2.85 9.17
N TYR A 22 -6.41 -4.15 9.05
CA TYR A 22 -7.44 -4.87 9.80
C TYR A 22 -7.24 -4.77 11.32
N ALA A 23 -6.02 -5.02 11.80
CA ALA A 23 -5.69 -4.97 13.21
C ALA A 23 -5.86 -3.56 13.79
N ILE A 24 -5.47 -2.53 13.05
CA ILE A 24 -5.69 -1.13 13.42
C ILE A 24 -7.20 -0.83 13.49
N GLY A 25 -7.96 -1.22 12.48
CA GLY A 25 -9.42 -1.03 12.45
C GLY A 25 -10.11 -1.71 13.64
N ARG A 26 -9.67 -2.91 14.00
CA ARG A 26 -10.16 -3.63 15.18
C ARG A 26 -9.82 -2.90 16.49
N SER A 27 -8.60 -2.39 16.63
CA SER A 27 -8.14 -1.66 17.81
C SER A 27 -8.95 -0.37 18.07
N TYR A 28 -9.36 0.31 17.02
CA TYR A 28 -10.18 1.53 17.11
C TYR A 28 -11.70 1.25 17.13
N GLY A 29 -12.12 0.00 17.22
CA GLY A 29 -13.53 -0.37 17.37
C GLY A 29 -14.36 -0.36 16.10
N TYR A 30 -13.77 -0.10 14.93
CA TYR A 30 -14.48 -0.11 13.65
C TYR A 30 -14.94 -1.52 13.24
N VAL A 31 -14.33 -2.58 13.79
CA VAL A 31 -14.55 -4.00 13.39
C VAL A 31 -14.86 -4.89 14.61
N SER A 32 -15.49 -4.36 15.65
CA SER A 32 -15.55 -4.98 16.98
C SER A 32 -16.46 -6.20 17.15
N ARG A 33 -17.24 -6.64 16.14
CA ARG A 33 -18.21 -7.74 16.26
C ARG A 33 -18.34 -8.65 15.05
N LEU A 34 -17.24 -8.91 14.34
CA LEU A 34 -17.29 -9.82 13.20
C LEU A 34 -17.10 -11.28 13.63
N ASN A 35 -17.90 -12.17 13.06
CA ASN A 35 -17.69 -13.62 13.15
C ASN A 35 -16.41 -14.01 12.42
N GLU A 36 -15.86 -15.21 12.68
CA GLU A 36 -14.63 -15.70 12.05
C GLU A 36 -14.69 -15.64 10.51
N THR A 37 -15.81 -16.02 9.92
CA THR A 37 -16.03 -15.98 8.47
C THR A 37 -16.01 -14.56 7.93
N GLN A 38 -16.62 -13.61 8.63
CA GLN A 38 -16.64 -12.19 8.26
C GLN A 38 -15.25 -11.57 8.39
N THR A 39 -14.48 -11.99 9.39
CA THR A 39 -13.08 -11.59 9.57
C THR A 39 -12.22 -12.01 8.38
N LEU A 40 -12.31 -13.27 7.96
CA LEU A 40 -11.61 -13.78 6.79
C LEU A 40 -12.01 -13.05 5.52
N LEU A 41 -13.29 -12.80 5.32
CA LEU A 41 -13.81 -12.05 4.17
C LEU A 41 -13.28 -10.62 4.13
N THR A 42 -13.21 -9.96 5.29
CA THR A 42 -12.69 -8.59 5.41
C THR A 42 -11.20 -8.54 5.09
N ILE A 43 -10.40 -9.47 5.60
CA ILE A 43 -8.97 -9.56 5.30
C ILE A 43 -8.76 -9.84 3.80
N ALA A 44 -9.53 -10.76 3.23
CA ALA A 44 -9.46 -11.07 1.80
C ALA A 44 -9.84 -9.85 0.93
N GLY A 45 -10.86 -9.10 1.33
CA GLY A 45 -11.27 -7.86 0.68
C GLY A 45 -10.19 -6.78 0.74
N LEU A 46 -9.57 -6.57 1.91
CA LEU A 46 -8.46 -5.63 2.09
C LEU A 46 -7.23 -6.03 1.26
N PHE A 47 -6.93 -7.32 1.19
CA PHE A 47 -5.87 -7.84 0.33
C PHE A 47 -6.17 -7.56 -1.15
N GLY A 48 -7.40 -7.81 -1.61
CA GLY A 48 -7.84 -7.52 -2.97
C GLY A 48 -7.72 -6.04 -3.31
N VAL A 49 -8.15 -5.14 -2.43
CA VAL A 49 -8.01 -3.68 -2.59
C VAL A 49 -6.55 -3.26 -2.65
N SER A 50 -5.70 -3.79 -1.77
CA SER A 50 -4.26 -3.50 -1.77
C SER A 50 -3.58 -3.99 -3.04
N PHE A 51 -3.98 -5.16 -3.55
CA PHE A 51 -3.48 -5.72 -4.80
C PHE A 51 -3.90 -4.87 -6.01
N LEU A 52 -5.17 -4.47 -6.09
CA LEU A 52 -5.67 -3.57 -7.14
C LEU A 52 -4.93 -2.22 -7.11
N PHE A 53 -4.72 -1.67 -5.93
CA PHE A 53 -3.95 -0.44 -5.75
C PHE A 53 -2.50 -0.59 -6.25
N TYR A 54 -1.85 -1.70 -5.97
CA TYR A 54 -0.52 -2.01 -6.47
C TYR A 54 -0.50 -2.11 -8.00
N GLN A 55 -1.45 -2.82 -8.60
CA GLN A 55 -1.58 -2.94 -10.05
C GLN A 55 -1.86 -1.60 -10.73
N PHE A 56 -2.75 -0.80 -10.15
CA PHE A 56 -3.07 0.54 -10.63
C PHE A 56 -1.84 1.45 -10.65
N LYS A 57 -1.03 1.42 -9.59
CA LYS A 57 0.25 2.14 -9.54
C LYS A 57 1.21 1.68 -10.64
N GLN A 58 1.37 0.38 -10.84
CA GLN A 58 2.20 -0.16 -11.92
C GLN A 58 1.72 0.31 -13.30
N PHE A 59 0.42 0.34 -13.53
CA PHE A 59 -0.18 0.78 -14.78
C PHE A 59 0.07 2.28 -15.05
N ILE A 60 -0.10 3.14 -14.06
CA ILE A 60 0.15 4.57 -14.19
C ILE A 60 1.63 4.83 -14.55
N TYR A 61 2.57 4.17 -13.87
CA TYR A 61 3.98 4.35 -14.17
C TYR A 61 4.40 3.71 -15.51
N PHE A 62 3.69 2.69 -15.95
CA PHE A 62 3.85 2.17 -17.32
C PHE A 62 3.48 3.23 -18.36
N ILE A 63 2.32 3.89 -18.20
CA ILE A 63 1.90 5.00 -19.08
C ILE A 63 2.96 6.12 -19.08
N MET A 64 3.48 6.46 -17.91
CA MET A 64 4.55 7.44 -17.79
C MET A 64 5.81 7.04 -18.59
N GLY A 65 6.21 5.79 -18.51
CA GLY A 65 7.34 5.26 -19.27
C GLY A 65 7.11 5.31 -20.78
N VAL A 66 5.89 5.08 -21.23
CA VAL A 66 5.50 5.20 -22.65
C VAL A 66 5.52 6.66 -23.11
N ILE A 67 4.98 7.59 -22.31
CA ILE A 67 4.95 9.02 -22.65
C ILE A 67 6.37 9.60 -22.72
N MET A 68 7.27 9.16 -21.87
CA MET A 68 8.67 9.62 -21.85
C MET A 68 9.57 8.91 -22.87
N ASP A 69 9.02 7.95 -23.64
CA ASP A 69 9.72 7.15 -24.66
C ASP A 69 11.02 6.49 -24.14
N ASP A 70 10.97 5.99 -22.89
CA ASP A 70 12.14 5.42 -22.20
C ASP A 70 11.80 4.12 -21.46
N HIS A 71 11.61 3.04 -22.22
CA HIS A 71 11.32 1.72 -21.68
C HIS A 71 12.38 1.19 -20.70
N PHE A 72 13.64 1.61 -20.88
CA PHE A 72 14.73 1.22 -19.99
C PHE A 72 14.54 1.82 -18.60
N LYS A 73 14.17 3.08 -18.51
CA LYS A 73 13.90 3.76 -17.23
C LYS A 73 12.70 3.17 -16.50
N TYR A 74 11.63 2.82 -17.24
CA TYR A 74 10.49 2.13 -16.65
C TYR A 74 10.88 0.78 -16.03
N LYS A 75 11.70 -0.02 -16.73
CA LYS A 75 12.18 -1.31 -16.20
C LYS A 75 13.02 -1.13 -14.93
N LEU A 76 13.90 -0.14 -14.93
CA LEU A 76 14.73 0.21 -13.76
C LEU A 76 13.86 0.69 -12.59
N TRP A 77 12.88 1.56 -12.87
CA TRP A 77 11.92 2.03 -11.89
C TRP A 77 11.13 0.87 -11.28
N LYS A 78 10.56 -0.01 -12.10
CA LYS A 78 9.80 -1.17 -11.65
C LYS A 78 10.60 -2.07 -10.72
N THR A 79 11.86 -2.31 -11.04
CA THR A 79 12.75 -3.10 -10.19
C THR A 79 12.99 -2.42 -8.85
N SER A 80 13.26 -1.12 -8.84
CA SER A 80 13.47 -0.33 -7.62
C SER A 80 12.21 -0.24 -6.77
N TYR A 81 11.05 -0.01 -7.39
CA TYR A 81 9.75 0.03 -6.72
C TYR A 81 9.43 -1.30 -6.00
N ASN A 82 9.61 -2.41 -6.70
CA ASN A 82 9.37 -3.74 -6.13
C ASN A 82 10.34 -4.07 -4.98
N ALA A 83 11.60 -3.63 -5.07
CA ALA A 83 12.56 -3.78 -4.00
C ALA A 83 12.18 -2.97 -2.75
N ILE A 84 11.73 -1.73 -2.91
CA ILE A 84 11.29 -0.87 -1.81
C ILE A 84 10.05 -1.46 -1.13
N ILE A 85 9.07 -1.94 -1.90
CA ILE A 85 7.87 -2.58 -1.35
C ILE A 85 8.24 -3.87 -0.60
N GLY A 86 9.15 -4.67 -1.15
CA GLY A 86 9.62 -5.88 -0.48
C GLY A 86 10.30 -5.59 0.87
N LEU A 87 11.15 -4.57 0.91
CA LEU A 87 11.78 -4.12 2.16
C LEU A 87 10.76 -3.58 3.15
N TRP A 88 9.81 -2.79 2.69
CA TRP A 88 8.71 -2.32 3.53
C TRP A 88 7.90 -3.47 4.11
N GLY A 89 7.62 -4.51 3.33
CA GLY A 89 6.98 -5.74 3.81
C GLY A 89 7.72 -6.37 5.00
N VAL A 90 9.05 -6.40 4.98
CA VAL A 90 9.84 -6.90 6.12
C VAL A 90 9.69 -6.01 7.36
N VAL A 91 9.69 -4.69 7.17
CA VAL A 91 9.49 -3.73 8.28
C VAL A 91 8.08 -3.86 8.89
N LEU A 92 7.07 -4.19 8.10
CA LEU A 92 5.69 -4.37 8.58
C LEU A 92 5.51 -5.54 9.55
N TYR A 93 6.43 -6.50 9.61
CA TYR A 93 6.35 -7.57 10.62
C TYR A 93 6.35 -7.03 12.04
N LEU A 94 7.11 -5.97 12.32
CA LEU A 94 7.19 -5.38 13.66
C LEU A 94 5.82 -4.87 14.16
N PRO A 95 5.14 -3.95 13.47
CA PRO A 95 3.84 -3.45 13.95
C PRO A 95 2.74 -4.52 13.90
N VAL A 96 2.77 -5.44 12.93
CA VAL A 96 1.76 -6.51 12.82
C VAL A 96 1.88 -7.50 13.99
N LEU A 97 3.09 -7.95 14.32
CA LEU A 97 3.32 -8.83 15.47
C LEU A 97 2.94 -8.13 16.78
N TRP A 98 3.30 -6.86 16.92
CA TRP A 98 2.93 -6.09 18.11
C TRP A 98 1.42 -6.00 18.30
N LEU A 99 0.68 -5.61 17.24
CA LEU A 99 -0.78 -5.55 17.25
C LEU A 99 -1.45 -6.90 17.53
N SER A 100 -0.80 -8.01 17.13
CA SER A 100 -1.35 -9.35 17.34
C SER A 100 -1.16 -9.88 18.76
N PHE A 101 -0.08 -9.49 19.44
CA PHE A 101 0.30 -10.06 20.74
C PHE A 101 0.12 -9.11 21.92
N VAL A 102 0.07 -7.81 21.71
CA VAL A 102 0.01 -6.80 22.77
C VAL A 102 -1.25 -5.96 22.63
N GLU A 103 -2.24 -6.24 23.47
CA GLU A 103 -3.52 -5.53 23.45
C GLU A 103 -3.48 -4.15 24.13
N THR A 104 -2.51 -3.91 25.01
CA THR A 104 -2.51 -2.78 25.94
C THR A 104 -2.06 -1.44 25.36
N TYR A 105 -1.24 -1.42 24.28
CA TYR A 105 -0.68 -0.20 23.70
C TYR A 105 -0.83 -0.18 22.18
N THR A 106 -2.08 0.03 21.73
CA THR A 106 -2.40 0.02 20.28
C THR A 106 -1.92 1.27 19.52
N ALA A 107 -1.67 2.37 20.22
CA ALA A 107 -1.21 3.61 19.61
C ALA A 107 0.23 3.49 19.05
N THR A 108 1.14 2.85 19.78
CA THR A 108 2.54 2.71 19.37
C THR A 108 2.73 1.98 18.04
N PRO A 109 2.17 0.76 17.83
CA PRO A 109 2.31 0.06 16.56
C PRO A 109 1.58 0.78 15.41
N THR A 110 0.50 1.50 15.68
CA THR A 110 -0.19 2.34 14.67
C THR A 110 0.71 3.47 14.19
N ILE A 111 1.38 4.16 15.11
CA ILE A 111 2.35 5.21 14.78
C ILE A 111 3.52 4.64 13.98
N LEU A 112 4.07 3.48 14.39
CA LEU A 112 5.14 2.79 13.66
C LEU A 112 4.70 2.43 12.24
N PHE A 113 3.49 1.94 12.04
CA PHE A 113 2.94 1.65 10.73
C PHE A 113 2.87 2.91 9.85
N ILE A 114 2.34 4.02 10.38
CA ILE A 114 2.23 5.28 9.67
C ILE A 114 3.61 5.83 9.30
N ILE A 115 4.56 5.83 10.23
CA ILE A 115 5.92 6.31 9.98
C ILE A 115 6.60 5.45 8.91
N SER A 116 6.53 4.13 9.01
CA SER A 116 7.12 3.22 8.01
C SER A 116 6.51 3.41 6.62
N TYR A 117 5.20 3.64 6.55
CA TYR A 117 4.50 3.95 5.31
C TYR A 117 4.99 5.27 4.68
N ILE A 118 5.10 6.33 5.47
CA ILE A 118 5.59 7.63 5.02
C ILE A 118 7.03 7.50 4.50
N LEU A 119 7.91 6.81 5.23
CA LEU A 119 9.29 6.58 4.79
C LEU A 119 9.35 5.79 3.48
N CYS A 120 8.52 4.77 3.33
CA CYS A 120 8.41 4.01 2.08
C CYS A 120 7.99 4.93 0.91
N ARG A 121 7.03 5.82 1.13
CA ARG A 121 6.58 6.80 0.12
C ARG A 121 7.69 7.77 -0.28
N PHE A 122 8.40 8.32 0.68
CA PHE A 122 9.55 9.19 0.39
C PHE A 122 10.64 8.45 -0.41
N ALA A 123 10.94 7.20 -0.08
CA ALA A 123 11.90 6.39 -0.81
C ALA A 123 11.46 6.16 -2.26
N ILE A 124 10.18 5.88 -2.51
CA ILE A 124 9.61 5.71 -3.85
C ILE A 124 9.72 7.02 -4.65
N ILE A 125 9.29 8.14 -4.06
CA ILE A 125 9.34 9.46 -4.71
C ILE A 125 10.79 9.83 -5.05
N TYR A 126 11.70 9.68 -4.11
CA TYR A 126 13.13 9.96 -4.33
C TYR A 126 13.73 9.14 -5.47
N LYS A 127 13.47 7.83 -5.49
CA LYS A 127 13.93 6.94 -6.57
C LYS A 127 13.29 7.29 -7.91
N THR A 128 12.02 7.62 -7.94
CA THR A 128 11.31 8.01 -9.17
C THR A 128 11.90 9.30 -9.75
N ILE A 129 12.10 10.32 -8.92
CA ILE A 129 12.73 11.56 -9.35
C ILE A 129 14.13 11.28 -9.91
N ARG A 130 14.95 10.51 -9.21
CA ARG A 130 16.32 10.19 -9.63
C ARG A 130 16.39 9.43 -10.95
N ILE A 131 15.43 8.54 -11.23
CA ILE A 131 15.40 7.73 -12.45
C ILE A 131 14.90 8.56 -13.65
N PHE A 132 13.84 9.35 -13.46
CA PHE A 132 13.19 10.10 -14.53
C PHE A 132 13.75 11.52 -14.74
N TYR A 133 14.64 11.99 -13.87
CA TYR A 133 15.24 13.30 -13.99
C TYR A 133 16.09 13.44 -15.26
N LYS A 134 15.75 14.37 -16.13
CA LYS A 134 16.45 14.61 -17.39
C LYS A 134 16.94 16.05 -17.54
N LYS A 135 16.25 17.06 -16.99
CA LYS A 135 16.55 18.48 -17.12
C LYS A 135 15.84 19.32 -16.03
N ASN A 136 16.40 20.49 -15.66
CA ASN A 136 15.87 21.32 -14.57
C ASN A 136 14.38 21.70 -14.69
N ASN A 137 13.87 21.91 -15.91
CA ASN A 137 12.48 22.29 -16.12
C ASN A 137 11.50 21.11 -15.99
N ASP A 138 11.98 19.89 -16.21
CA ASP A 138 11.14 18.67 -16.11
C ASP A 138 10.89 18.27 -14.64
N LEU A 139 11.75 18.73 -13.73
CA LEU A 139 11.67 18.40 -12.31
C LEU A 139 10.39 18.92 -11.64
N PHE A 140 9.98 20.14 -12.02
CA PHE A 140 8.77 20.75 -11.48
C PHE A 140 7.51 20.01 -11.94
N TYR A 141 7.41 19.70 -13.25
CA TYR A 141 6.28 18.93 -13.78
C TYR A 141 6.25 17.50 -13.25
N LEU A 142 7.41 16.86 -13.14
CA LEU A 142 7.52 15.51 -12.56
C LEU A 142 7.13 15.49 -11.10
N SER A 143 7.57 16.48 -10.31
CA SER A 143 7.22 16.60 -8.89
C SER A 143 5.72 16.84 -8.70
N LEU A 144 5.12 17.74 -9.47
CA LEU A 144 3.68 18.04 -9.42
C LEU A 144 2.85 16.80 -9.81
N TYR A 145 3.28 16.09 -10.85
CA TYR A 145 2.63 14.87 -11.32
C TYR A 145 2.74 13.74 -10.30
N LEU A 146 3.90 13.58 -9.67
CA LEU A 146 4.10 12.59 -8.60
C LEU A 146 3.27 12.89 -7.36
N CYS A 147 3.19 14.16 -6.94
CA CYS A 147 2.32 14.54 -5.83
C CYS A 147 0.86 14.22 -6.13
N GLY A 148 0.36 14.56 -7.31
CA GLY A 148 -0.99 14.20 -7.74
C GLY A 148 -1.22 12.69 -7.77
N GLN A 149 -0.28 11.93 -8.30
CA GLN A 149 -0.37 10.46 -8.35
C GLN A 149 -0.27 9.77 -7.01
N GLU A 150 0.42 10.35 -6.04
CA GLU A 150 0.50 9.79 -4.70
C GLU A 150 -0.74 10.13 -3.87
N ILE A 151 -1.32 11.33 -4.04
CA ILE A 151 -2.49 11.77 -3.29
C ILE A 151 -3.77 11.16 -3.85
N LEU A 152 -3.97 11.18 -5.16
CA LEU A 152 -5.21 10.71 -5.80
C LEU A 152 -5.53 9.24 -5.47
N PRO A 153 -4.60 8.28 -5.60
CA PRO A 153 -4.87 6.90 -5.22
C PRO A 153 -5.12 6.70 -3.73
N LEU A 154 -4.57 7.54 -2.86
CA LEU A 154 -4.86 7.49 -1.41
C LEU A 154 -6.30 7.91 -1.11
N VAL A 155 -6.80 8.94 -1.82
CA VAL A 155 -8.20 9.35 -1.70
C VAL A 155 -9.12 8.22 -2.16
N PHE A 156 -8.85 7.61 -3.31
CA PHE A 156 -9.62 6.46 -3.81
C PHE A 156 -9.55 5.25 -2.87
N LEU A 157 -8.40 4.99 -2.26
CA LEU A 157 -8.26 3.93 -1.27
C LEU A 157 -9.14 4.21 -0.04
N TYR A 158 -9.12 5.44 0.46
CA TYR A 158 -9.94 5.86 1.60
C TYR A 158 -11.43 5.73 1.30
N GLU A 159 -11.88 6.24 0.16
CA GLU A 159 -13.27 6.11 -0.31
C GLU A 159 -13.67 4.64 -0.47
N GLY A 160 -12.84 3.83 -1.11
CA GLY A 160 -13.06 2.40 -1.29
C GLY A 160 -13.15 1.63 0.03
N LEU A 161 -12.32 1.94 1.00
CA LEU A 161 -12.37 1.33 2.35
C LEU A 161 -13.62 1.76 3.10
N THR A 162 -14.02 3.02 3.01
CA THR A 162 -15.26 3.53 3.62
C THR A 162 -16.48 2.86 3.01
N TYR A 163 -16.52 2.71 1.69
CA TYR A 163 -17.59 2.00 0.98
C TYR A 163 -17.66 0.52 1.38
N LEU A 164 -16.52 -0.16 1.46
CA LEU A 164 -16.46 -1.55 1.89
C LEU A 164 -16.95 -1.72 3.33
N TYR A 165 -16.56 -0.82 4.21
CA TYR A 165 -17.01 -0.81 5.60
C TYR A 165 -18.53 -0.65 5.69
N ASN A 166 -19.11 0.34 5.01
CA ASN A 166 -20.55 0.57 4.97
C ASN A 166 -21.32 -0.62 4.36
N PHE A 167 -20.76 -1.25 3.33
CA PHE A 167 -21.34 -2.44 2.70
C PHE A 167 -21.38 -3.64 3.66
N ILE A 168 -20.33 -3.87 4.43
CA ILE A 168 -20.26 -4.93 5.43
C ILE A 168 -21.23 -4.64 6.58
N GLU A 169 -21.30 -3.41 7.06
CA GLU A 169 -22.20 -3.00 8.12
C GLU A 169 -23.68 -3.18 7.71
N THR A 170 -24.04 -2.76 6.51
CA THR A 170 -25.42 -2.97 5.98
C THR A 170 -25.74 -4.44 5.79
N SER A 171 -24.81 -5.27 5.36
CA SER A 171 -25.03 -6.71 5.17
C SER A 171 -25.21 -7.46 6.52
N THR A 172 -24.67 -6.93 7.62
CA THR A 172 -24.86 -7.50 8.96
C THR A 172 -26.19 -7.11 9.62
N LEU A 173 -26.86 -6.07 9.13
CA LEU A 173 -28.17 -5.63 9.65
C LEU A 173 -29.36 -6.45 9.10
N TRP A 174 -29.14 -7.28 8.08
CA TRP A 174 -30.19 -8.11 7.46
C TRP A 174 -30.17 -9.57 7.92
N HIS A 175 -29.40 -9.90 8.91
CA HIS A 175 -29.40 -11.16 9.66
C HIS A 175 -29.45 -10.87 11.16
#